data_b18374a2d539bd42e3a6bf94f76a73fd
#
_entry.id   b18374a2d539bd42e3a6bf94f76a73fd
#
_cell.length_a   1.000
_cell.length_b   1.000
_cell.length_c   1.000
_cell.angle_alpha   90.00
_cell.angle_beta   90.00
_cell.angle_gamma   90.00
#
_symmetry.space_group_name_H-M   'P 1'
#
loop_
_entity.id
_entity.type
_entity.pdbx_description
1 polymer ?
#
loop_
_entity_poly.entity_id
_entity_poly.type
_entity_poly.pdbx_seq_one_letter_code
_entity_poly.pdbx_strand_id
1 'polypeptide(L)'
;MREWIAAFARRAGNYVPDAAASAVIMLFALAGTSLALGDSLLTNVDAFYRGLWMLLPFSMQMTLILVLSTVLSLTAAFRRAIRRIANLPQTVTQVIALAVCVNSILSYLYWGLGLAMGPLIAVYFAEAAERKGLRIDFPFFLATVFAAGSVWQFGLSSTAALLAATPGNFLEQEAGVMALGTTIGSLPALMVTLVFPLSLILLARYLMPQQVQPISAFPAAAALAQPAAEPDPAAGTGAAGFSGWTERTFLFPFLLGIAL
;
A
#
# COMPACT_ATOMS: atom_id res chain seq x y z
N MET A 1 -21.89 7.28 17.70
CA MET A 1 -21.15 7.33 16.41
C MET A 1 -19.97 6.36 16.35
N ARG A 2 -19.07 6.33 17.35
CA ARG A 2 -17.87 5.44 17.38
C ARG A 2 -18.20 3.95 17.43
N GLU A 3 -19.18 3.52 18.20
CA GLU A 3 -19.59 2.10 18.27
C GLU A 3 -20.19 1.61 16.96
N TRP A 4 -20.94 2.47 16.28
CA TRP A 4 -21.48 2.15 14.96
C TRP A 4 -20.37 1.99 13.91
N ILE A 5 -19.36 2.88 13.92
CA ILE A 5 -18.18 2.77 13.03
C ILE A 5 -17.41 1.48 13.32
N ALA A 6 -17.19 1.15 14.58
CA ALA A 6 -16.51 -0.09 14.97
C ALA A 6 -17.31 -1.36 14.58
N ALA A 7 -18.64 -1.31 14.73
CA ALA A 7 -19.51 -2.40 14.31
C ALA A 7 -19.57 -2.55 12.78
N PHE A 8 -19.60 -1.41 12.06
CA PHE A 8 -19.52 -1.38 10.62
C PHE A 8 -18.18 -1.94 10.11
N ALA A 9 -17.06 -1.50 10.69
CA ALA A 9 -15.73 -1.97 10.31
C ALA A 9 -15.57 -3.48 10.52
N ARG A 10 -16.06 -4.03 11.64
CA ARG A 10 -16.07 -5.48 11.86
C ARG A 10 -16.93 -6.24 10.87
N ARG A 11 -18.12 -5.70 10.54
CA ARG A 11 -18.99 -6.32 9.53
C ARG A 11 -18.39 -6.24 8.14
N ALA A 12 -17.89 -5.05 7.73
CA ALA A 12 -17.25 -4.87 6.45
C ALA A 12 -16.05 -5.82 6.26
N GLY A 13 -15.21 -5.98 7.28
CA GLY A 13 -14.08 -6.90 7.24
C GLY A 13 -14.45 -8.37 6.99
N ASN A 14 -15.68 -8.77 7.36
CA ASN A 14 -16.16 -10.14 7.12
C ASN A 14 -16.77 -10.34 5.72
N TYR A 15 -17.19 -9.26 5.06
CA TYR A 15 -17.87 -9.31 3.76
C TYR A 15 -17.03 -8.83 2.59
N VAL A 16 -15.98 -8.03 2.87
CA VAL A 16 -15.08 -7.55 1.80
C VAL A 16 -14.12 -8.66 1.43
N PRO A 17 -14.21 -9.21 0.20
CA PRO A 17 -13.27 -10.21 -0.28
C PRO A 17 -11.86 -9.62 -0.35
N ASP A 18 -10.86 -10.47 -0.33
CA ASP A 18 -9.49 -10.03 -0.59
C ASP A 18 -9.33 -9.47 -2.02
N ALA A 19 -8.19 -8.85 -2.29
CA ALA A 19 -7.94 -8.20 -3.58
C ALA A 19 -8.00 -9.19 -4.76
N ALA A 20 -7.52 -10.42 -4.57
CA ALA A 20 -7.51 -11.43 -5.62
C ALA A 20 -8.94 -11.93 -5.91
N ALA A 21 -9.72 -12.24 -4.86
CA ALA A 21 -11.11 -12.63 -5.01
C ALA A 21 -11.94 -11.51 -5.66
N SER A 22 -11.71 -10.25 -5.24
CA SER A 22 -12.38 -9.08 -5.85
C SER A 22 -12.05 -8.96 -7.34
N ALA A 23 -10.80 -9.14 -7.74
CA ALA A 23 -10.39 -9.10 -9.15
C ALA A 23 -11.06 -10.20 -9.99
N VAL A 24 -11.16 -11.43 -9.45
CA VAL A 24 -11.84 -12.54 -10.12
C VAL A 24 -13.34 -12.27 -10.26
N ILE A 25 -13.99 -11.76 -9.22
CA ILE A 25 -15.41 -11.38 -9.27
C ILE A 25 -15.63 -10.30 -10.35
N MET A 26 -14.80 -9.27 -10.39
CA MET A 26 -14.88 -8.21 -11.40
C MET A 26 -14.65 -8.74 -12.82
N LEU A 27 -13.70 -9.67 -13.00
CA LEU A 27 -13.46 -10.33 -14.29
C LEU A 27 -14.72 -11.05 -14.79
N PHE A 28 -15.35 -11.87 -13.95
CA PHE A 28 -16.58 -12.57 -14.32
C PHE A 28 -17.77 -11.63 -14.53
N ALA A 29 -17.87 -10.56 -13.75
CA ALA A 29 -18.90 -9.53 -13.94
C ALA A 29 -18.73 -8.81 -15.29
N LEU A 30 -17.49 -8.46 -15.66
CA LEU A 30 -17.18 -7.84 -16.96
C LEU A 30 -17.48 -8.81 -18.11
N ALA A 31 -17.03 -10.06 -18.03
CA ALA A 31 -17.31 -11.06 -19.04
C ALA A 31 -18.83 -11.33 -19.19
N GLY A 32 -19.56 -11.40 -18.09
CA GLY A 32 -21.00 -11.56 -18.08
C GLY A 32 -21.75 -10.39 -18.70
N THR A 33 -21.32 -9.15 -18.42
CA THR A 33 -21.90 -7.96 -19.04
C THR A 33 -21.59 -7.89 -20.54
N SER A 34 -20.38 -8.20 -20.96
CA SER A 34 -20.00 -8.26 -22.37
C SER A 34 -20.85 -9.28 -23.14
N LEU A 35 -21.02 -10.49 -22.60
CA LEU A 35 -21.90 -11.51 -23.20
C LEU A 35 -23.37 -11.06 -23.26
N ALA A 36 -23.87 -10.37 -22.22
CA ALA A 36 -25.22 -9.84 -22.20
C ALA A 36 -25.46 -8.72 -23.24
N LEU A 37 -24.40 -7.98 -23.60
CA LEU A 37 -24.41 -6.95 -24.64
C LEU A 37 -24.28 -7.53 -26.06
N GLY A 38 -24.07 -8.84 -26.17
CA GLY A 38 -24.06 -9.56 -27.47
C GLY A 38 -22.69 -9.95 -27.99
N ASP A 39 -21.63 -9.74 -27.20
CA ASP A 39 -20.30 -10.22 -27.56
C ASP A 39 -20.22 -11.76 -27.48
N SER A 40 -19.35 -12.35 -28.31
CA SER A 40 -19.13 -13.79 -28.26
C SER A 40 -18.19 -14.20 -27.13
N LEU A 41 -18.30 -15.45 -26.68
CA LEU A 41 -17.37 -16.03 -25.71
C LEU A 41 -15.92 -15.97 -26.22
N LEU A 42 -15.72 -16.23 -27.53
CA LEU A 42 -14.41 -16.19 -28.16
C LEU A 42 -13.80 -14.77 -28.12
N THR A 43 -14.62 -13.73 -28.34
CA THR A 43 -14.21 -12.33 -28.23
C THR A 43 -13.72 -12.01 -26.80
N ASN A 44 -14.46 -12.48 -25.78
CA ASN A 44 -14.08 -12.29 -24.39
C ASN A 44 -12.76 -12.99 -24.03
N VAL A 45 -12.57 -14.22 -24.50
CA VAL A 45 -11.33 -14.99 -24.28
C VAL A 45 -10.15 -14.32 -24.97
N ASP A 46 -10.31 -13.87 -26.22
CA ASP A 46 -9.26 -13.17 -26.95
C ASP A 46 -8.90 -11.84 -26.28
N ALA A 47 -9.90 -11.07 -25.86
CA ALA A 47 -9.69 -9.82 -25.11
C ALA A 47 -8.95 -10.05 -23.80
N PHE A 48 -9.32 -11.08 -23.05
CA PHE A 48 -8.63 -11.47 -21.81
C PHE A 48 -7.17 -11.85 -22.08
N TYR A 49 -6.93 -12.70 -23.08
CA TYR A 49 -5.59 -13.13 -23.46
C TYR A 49 -4.71 -11.95 -23.86
N ARG A 50 -5.19 -11.07 -24.74
CA ARG A 50 -4.44 -9.87 -25.16
C ARG A 50 -4.19 -8.94 -23.98
N GLY A 51 -5.18 -8.72 -23.11
CA GLY A 51 -5.05 -7.90 -21.92
C GLY A 51 -4.00 -8.43 -20.96
N LEU A 52 -3.96 -9.75 -20.76
CA LEU A 52 -2.96 -10.39 -19.90
C LEU A 52 -1.53 -10.13 -20.40
N TRP A 53 -1.28 -10.33 -21.68
CA TRP A 53 0.05 -10.10 -22.28
C TRP A 53 0.43 -8.62 -22.33
N MET A 54 -0.53 -7.75 -22.57
CA MET A 54 -0.31 -6.31 -22.55
C MET A 54 0.09 -5.82 -21.15
N LEU A 55 -0.46 -6.42 -20.10
CA LEU A 55 -0.17 -6.05 -18.71
C LEU A 55 1.07 -6.74 -18.14
N LEU A 56 1.64 -7.74 -18.83
CA LEU A 56 2.79 -8.50 -18.32
C LEU A 56 4.01 -7.60 -18.01
N PRO A 57 4.47 -6.70 -18.91
CA PRO A 57 5.59 -5.81 -18.61
C PRO A 57 5.33 -4.93 -17.38
N PHE A 58 4.11 -4.42 -17.25
CA PHE A 58 3.68 -3.63 -16.10
C PHE A 58 3.70 -4.47 -14.82
N SER A 59 3.17 -5.69 -14.83
CA SER A 59 3.14 -6.59 -13.68
C SER A 59 4.55 -6.98 -13.23
N MET A 60 5.44 -7.26 -14.16
CA MET A 60 6.86 -7.56 -13.86
C MET A 60 7.56 -6.35 -13.25
N GLN A 61 7.33 -5.16 -13.80
CA GLN A 61 7.85 -3.90 -13.25
C GLN A 61 7.34 -3.68 -11.82
N MET A 62 6.04 -3.86 -11.56
CA MET A 62 5.46 -3.72 -10.22
C MET A 62 6.03 -4.73 -9.24
N THR A 63 6.20 -5.98 -9.66
CA THR A 63 6.82 -7.01 -8.83
C THR A 63 8.26 -6.65 -8.45
N LEU A 64 9.06 -6.23 -9.43
CA LEU A 64 10.44 -5.81 -9.19
C LEU A 64 10.52 -4.62 -8.22
N ILE A 65 9.63 -3.66 -8.40
CA ILE A 65 9.48 -2.50 -7.53
C ILE A 65 9.21 -2.91 -6.07
N LEU A 66 8.25 -3.81 -5.86
CA LEU A 66 7.90 -4.28 -4.52
C LEU A 66 9.05 -5.08 -3.90
N VAL A 67 9.69 -5.96 -4.67
CA VAL A 67 10.83 -6.76 -4.19
C VAL A 67 11.99 -5.85 -3.78
N LEU A 68 12.40 -4.90 -4.63
CA LEU A 68 13.50 -3.98 -4.34
C LEU A 68 13.17 -3.08 -3.14
N SER A 69 11.95 -2.58 -3.04
CA SER A 69 11.51 -1.76 -1.91
C SER A 69 11.53 -2.55 -0.61
N THR A 70 11.09 -3.81 -0.65
CA THR A 70 11.13 -4.70 0.51
C THR A 70 12.57 -5.00 0.93
N VAL A 71 13.45 -5.34 -0.02
CA VAL A 71 14.88 -5.58 0.24
C VAL A 71 15.52 -4.35 0.87
N LEU A 72 15.27 -3.15 0.32
CA LEU A 72 15.78 -1.90 0.89
C LEU A 72 15.29 -1.70 2.33
N SER A 73 14.02 -2.03 2.60
CA SER A 73 13.40 -1.95 3.92
C SER A 73 14.10 -2.81 4.97
N LEU A 74 14.62 -3.93 4.54
CA LEU A 74 15.30 -4.88 5.40
C LEU A 74 16.75 -4.51 5.69
N THR A 75 17.32 -3.54 4.95
CA THR A 75 18.71 -3.14 5.15
C THR A 75 18.93 -2.51 6.53
N ALA A 76 20.05 -2.88 7.18
CA ALA A 76 20.41 -2.35 8.50
C ALA A 76 20.60 -0.83 8.49
N ALA A 77 21.07 -0.27 7.37
CA ALA A 77 21.25 1.17 7.21
C ALA A 77 19.92 1.91 7.25
N PHE A 78 18.95 1.43 6.48
CA PHE A 78 17.62 2.03 6.41
C PHE A 78 16.88 1.92 7.77
N ARG A 79 16.86 0.75 8.36
CA ARG A 79 16.25 0.53 9.69
C ARG A 79 16.88 1.42 10.76
N ARG A 80 18.21 1.59 10.76
CA ARG A 80 18.91 2.52 11.68
C ARG A 80 18.50 3.96 11.46
N ALA A 81 18.36 4.39 10.19
CA ALA A 81 17.92 5.75 9.87
C ALA A 81 16.50 6.01 10.41
N ILE A 82 15.54 5.13 10.11
CA ILE A 82 14.16 5.28 10.59
C ILE A 82 14.09 5.24 12.11
N ARG A 83 14.83 4.34 12.80
CA ARG A 83 14.87 4.30 14.27
C ARG A 83 15.44 5.59 14.86
N ARG A 84 16.46 6.20 14.24
CA ARG A 84 16.99 7.49 14.69
C ARG A 84 15.93 8.57 14.59
N ILE A 85 15.26 8.67 13.45
CA ILE A 85 14.20 9.65 13.22
C ILE A 85 13.02 9.40 14.18
N ALA A 86 12.63 8.16 14.42
CA ALA A 86 11.55 7.79 15.34
C ALA A 86 11.82 8.17 16.80
N ASN A 87 13.09 8.32 17.18
CA ASN A 87 13.47 8.74 18.54
C ASN A 87 13.51 10.27 18.74
N LEU A 88 13.36 11.08 17.68
CA LEU A 88 13.41 12.55 17.80
C LEU A 88 12.15 13.14 18.47
N PRO A 89 10.92 12.71 18.15
CA PRO A 89 9.71 13.32 18.70
C PRO A 89 9.62 13.18 20.23
N GLN A 90 9.09 14.24 20.88
CA GLN A 90 8.88 14.28 22.33
C GLN A 90 7.40 14.38 22.69
N THR A 91 6.52 14.59 21.71
CA THR A 91 5.08 14.72 21.91
C THR A 91 4.32 13.86 20.90
N VAL A 92 3.11 13.45 21.25
CA VAL A 92 2.23 12.65 20.36
C VAL A 92 2.04 13.35 19.00
N THR A 93 1.86 14.67 19.00
CA THR A 93 1.70 15.45 17.76
C THR A 93 2.95 15.38 16.88
N GLN A 94 4.13 15.48 17.49
CA GLN A 94 5.41 15.37 16.76
C GLN A 94 5.61 13.95 16.21
N VAL A 95 5.19 12.91 16.94
CA VAL A 95 5.26 11.52 16.46
C VAL A 95 4.40 11.36 15.21
N ILE A 96 3.15 11.83 15.26
CA ILE A 96 2.23 11.77 14.12
C ILE A 96 2.80 12.57 12.94
N ALA A 97 3.18 13.82 13.19
CA ALA A 97 3.68 14.72 12.14
C ALA A 97 4.90 14.14 11.43
N LEU A 98 5.90 13.69 12.21
CA LEU A 98 7.15 13.20 11.63
C LEU A 98 6.95 11.87 10.89
N ALA A 99 6.15 10.96 11.44
CA ALA A 99 5.84 9.69 10.77
C ALA A 99 5.07 9.91 9.45
N VAL A 100 4.07 10.79 9.45
CA VAL A 100 3.31 11.18 8.26
C VAL A 100 4.25 11.82 7.23
N CYS A 101 5.09 12.78 7.63
CA CYS A 101 6.04 13.43 6.72
C CYS A 101 7.03 12.43 6.11
N VAL A 102 7.61 11.54 6.92
CA VAL A 102 8.57 10.53 6.44
C VAL A 102 7.91 9.61 5.43
N ASN A 103 6.72 9.06 5.73
CA ASN A 103 6.03 8.18 4.80
C ASN A 103 5.56 8.91 3.53
N SER A 104 5.10 10.16 3.66
CA SER A 104 4.73 10.98 2.49
C SER A 104 5.92 11.26 1.58
N ILE A 105 7.09 11.59 2.13
CA ILE A 105 8.31 11.83 1.33
C ILE A 105 8.73 10.54 0.61
N LEU A 106 8.78 9.41 1.30
CA LEU A 106 9.13 8.13 0.70
C LEU A 106 8.15 7.73 -0.41
N SER A 107 6.86 7.94 -0.18
CA SER A 107 5.80 7.66 -1.16
C SER A 107 5.85 8.60 -2.35
N TYR A 108 6.17 9.88 -2.14
CA TYR A 108 6.33 10.88 -3.20
C TYR A 108 7.49 10.51 -4.12
N LEU A 109 8.62 10.11 -3.54
CA LEU A 109 9.79 9.66 -4.30
C LEU A 109 9.48 8.37 -5.07
N TYR A 110 8.89 7.42 -4.37
CA TYR A 110 8.61 6.10 -4.93
C TYR A 110 7.48 5.39 -4.16
N TRP A 111 6.37 5.09 -4.85
CA TRP A 111 5.17 4.53 -4.21
C TRP A 111 5.43 3.21 -3.48
N GLY A 112 6.27 2.33 -4.04
CA GLY A 112 6.62 1.05 -3.43
C GLY A 112 7.37 1.19 -2.11
N LEU A 113 8.20 2.25 -1.96
CA LEU A 113 8.85 2.54 -0.68
C LEU A 113 7.84 2.93 0.38
N GLY A 114 6.90 3.82 0.07
CA GLY A 114 5.87 4.22 1.02
C GLY A 114 4.99 3.06 1.44
N LEU A 115 4.64 2.18 0.50
CA LEU A 115 3.85 1.00 0.78
C LEU A 115 4.59 0.00 1.69
N ALA A 116 5.83 -0.35 1.35
CA ALA A 116 6.63 -1.30 2.10
C ALA A 116 7.08 -0.75 3.48
N MET A 117 7.33 0.56 3.55
CA MET A 117 7.87 1.23 4.73
C MET A 117 6.79 1.72 5.70
N GLY A 118 5.59 2.03 5.22
CA GLY A 118 4.51 2.55 6.05
C GLY A 118 4.29 1.75 7.34
N PRO A 119 4.10 0.42 7.29
CA PRO A 119 3.97 -0.41 8.47
C PRO A 119 5.20 -0.36 9.40
N LEU A 120 6.41 -0.40 8.85
CA LEU A 120 7.64 -0.35 9.63
C LEU A 120 7.85 1.00 10.31
N ILE A 121 7.55 2.10 9.61
CA ILE A 121 7.57 3.46 10.18
C ILE A 121 6.60 3.52 11.36
N ALA A 122 5.35 3.06 11.16
CA ALA A 122 4.36 3.07 12.23
C ALA A 122 4.82 2.27 13.45
N VAL A 123 5.41 1.09 13.26
CA VAL A 123 5.94 0.25 14.33
C VAL A 123 7.09 0.95 15.07
N TYR A 124 8.11 1.42 14.37
CA TYR A 124 9.27 2.05 15.02
C TYR A 124 8.90 3.33 15.78
N PHE A 125 8.01 4.16 15.21
CA PHE A 125 7.54 5.35 15.88
C PHE A 125 6.65 5.05 17.09
N ALA A 126 5.76 4.05 16.99
CA ALA A 126 4.92 3.63 18.11
C ALA A 126 5.75 3.04 19.26
N GLU A 127 6.74 2.18 18.98
CA GLU A 127 7.66 1.67 20.00
C GLU A 127 8.47 2.78 20.68
N ALA A 128 8.99 3.73 19.88
CA ALA A 128 9.74 4.86 20.43
C ALA A 128 8.86 5.75 21.30
N ALA A 129 7.61 5.95 20.91
CA ALA A 129 6.62 6.72 21.66
C ALA A 129 6.26 6.00 22.98
N GLU A 130 5.98 4.69 22.94
CA GLU A 130 5.63 3.91 24.11
C GLU A 130 6.79 3.90 25.13
N ARG A 131 8.04 3.73 24.69
CA ARG A 131 9.23 3.84 25.56
C ARG A 131 9.37 5.20 26.26
N LYS A 132 8.81 6.26 25.66
CA LYS A 132 8.78 7.62 26.25
C LYS A 132 7.52 7.88 27.08
N GLY A 133 6.65 6.89 27.26
CA GLY A 133 5.37 7.05 27.96
C GLY A 133 4.32 7.84 27.18
N LEU A 134 4.52 8.07 25.88
CA LEU A 134 3.55 8.74 25.02
C LEU A 134 2.43 7.76 24.64
N ARG A 135 1.18 8.16 24.88
CA ARG A 135 0.00 7.31 24.63
C ARG A 135 -0.50 7.51 23.19
N ILE A 136 -0.28 6.52 22.35
CA ILE A 136 -0.71 6.50 20.94
C ILE A 136 -1.52 5.23 20.70
N ASP A 137 -2.71 5.38 20.14
CA ASP A 137 -3.49 4.25 19.63
C ASP A 137 -2.82 3.70 18.36
N PHE A 138 -2.24 2.50 18.46
CA PHE A 138 -1.43 1.93 17.39
C PHE A 138 -2.23 1.65 16.10
N PRO A 139 -3.44 1.05 16.14
CA PRO A 139 -4.21 0.83 14.92
C PRO A 139 -4.58 2.11 14.19
N PHE A 140 -4.99 3.14 14.94
CA PHE A 140 -5.32 4.44 14.36
C PHE A 140 -4.07 5.13 13.78
N PHE A 141 -2.95 5.05 14.48
CA PHE A 141 -1.67 5.60 14.04
C PHE A 141 -1.16 4.90 12.79
N LEU A 142 -1.22 3.55 12.75
CA LEU A 142 -0.86 2.74 11.58
C LEU A 142 -1.70 3.16 10.36
N ALA A 143 -3.02 3.28 10.52
CA ALA A 143 -3.91 3.73 9.45
C ALA A 143 -3.56 5.14 8.96
N THR A 144 -3.20 6.04 9.89
CA THR A 144 -2.80 7.43 9.58
C THR A 144 -1.51 7.45 8.76
N VAL A 145 -0.49 6.70 9.18
CA VAL A 145 0.80 6.61 8.46
C VAL A 145 0.60 5.97 7.09
N PHE A 146 -0.25 4.95 7.00
CA PHE A 146 -0.55 4.31 5.73
C PHE A 146 -1.29 5.24 4.77
N ALA A 147 -2.28 5.99 5.26
CA ALA A 147 -3.01 7.00 4.49
C ALA A 147 -2.06 8.09 3.95
N ALA A 148 -1.04 8.47 4.71
CA ALA A 148 -0.02 9.44 4.28
C ALA A 148 0.73 9.01 3.01
N GLY A 149 0.79 7.71 2.75
CA GLY A 149 1.35 7.15 1.53
C GLY A 149 0.61 7.56 0.26
N SER A 150 -0.66 7.95 0.33
CA SER A 150 -1.49 8.29 -0.84
C SER A 150 -0.95 9.46 -1.69
N VAL A 151 -0.01 10.24 -1.18
CA VAL A 151 0.66 11.32 -1.95
C VAL A 151 1.44 10.79 -3.17
N TRP A 152 1.74 9.50 -3.24
CA TRP A 152 2.42 8.89 -4.38
C TRP A 152 1.73 9.16 -5.72
N GLN A 153 0.40 9.35 -5.70
CA GLN A 153 -0.39 9.63 -6.91
C GLN A 153 0.01 10.96 -7.57
N PHE A 154 0.58 11.88 -6.80
CA PHE A 154 1.10 13.17 -7.27
C PHE A 154 2.62 13.23 -7.22
N GLY A 155 3.28 12.10 -6.96
CA GLY A 155 4.73 11.99 -6.82
C GLY A 155 5.44 11.56 -8.10
N LEU A 156 6.77 11.43 -7.99
CA LEU A 156 7.67 11.10 -9.10
C LEU A 156 7.38 9.73 -9.74
N SER A 157 6.74 8.82 -9.01
CA SER A 157 6.35 7.49 -9.48
C SER A 157 4.85 7.36 -9.74
N SER A 158 4.15 8.48 -9.94
CA SER A 158 2.73 8.49 -10.29
C SER A 158 2.50 7.76 -11.61
N THR A 159 1.72 6.68 -11.57
CA THR A 159 1.43 5.86 -12.75
C THR A 159 0.71 6.66 -13.83
N ALA A 160 -0.26 7.51 -13.44
CA ALA A 160 -1.01 8.33 -14.40
C ALA A 160 -0.11 9.37 -15.08
N ALA A 161 0.75 10.05 -14.31
CA ALA A 161 1.66 11.05 -14.85
C ALA A 161 2.74 10.43 -15.77
N LEU A 162 3.29 9.27 -15.36
CA LEU A 162 4.26 8.52 -16.16
C LEU A 162 3.63 8.01 -17.45
N LEU A 163 2.39 7.51 -17.39
CA LEU A 163 1.66 7.06 -18.57
C LEU A 163 1.45 8.22 -19.55
N ALA A 164 0.97 9.37 -19.07
CA ALA A 164 0.74 10.56 -19.91
C ALA A 164 2.04 11.12 -20.51
N ALA A 165 3.19 10.88 -19.88
CA ALA A 165 4.51 11.28 -20.37
C ALA A 165 5.12 10.26 -21.35
N THR A 166 4.51 9.09 -21.53
CA THR A 166 5.04 8.02 -22.39
C THR A 166 4.47 8.16 -23.80
N PRO A 167 5.30 8.27 -24.86
CA PRO A 167 4.81 8.23 -26.24
C PRO A 167 4.07 6.93 -26.54
N GLY A 168 3.04 6.99 -27.37
CA GLY A 168 2.20 5.84 -27.70
C GLY A 168 1.14 5.50 -26.65
N ASN A 169 0.93 6.36 -25.64
CA ASN A 169 -0.13 6.16 -24.67
C ASN A 169 -1.52 6.35 -25.30
N PHE A 170 -2.54 5.76 -24.71
CA PHE A 170 -3.91 5.76 -25.28
C PHE A 170 -4.59 7.15 -25.27
N LEU A 171 -4.06 8.11 -24.52
CA LEU A 171 -4.54 9.50 -24.48
C LEU A 171 -3.78 10.43 -25.43
N GLU A 172 -2.73 9.95 -26.10
CA GLU A 172 -1.86 10.81 -26.93
C GLU A 172 -2.62 11.52 -28.05
N GLN A 173 -3.63 10.88 -28.64
CA GLN A 173 -4.42 11.47 -29.69
C GLN A 173 -5.28 12.67 -29.24
N GLU A 174 -5.69 12.65 -27.94
CA GLU A 174 -6.56 13.69 -27.40
C GLU A 174 -5.78 14.75 -26.61
N ALA A 175 -4.77 14.35 -25.85
CA ALA A 175 -4.05 15.20 -24.92
C ALA A 175 -2.58 15.43 -25.30
N GLY A 176 -2.06 14.71 -26.29
CA GLY A 176 -0.64 14.71 -26.62
C GLY A 176 0.22 14.03 -25.55
N VAL A 177 1.54 14.04 -25.76
CA VAL A 177 2.51 13.60 -24.73
C VAL A 177 2.73 14.74 -23.74
N MET A 178 2.34 14.52 -22.48
CA MET A 178 2.50 15.51 -21.42
C MET A 178 3.82 15.30 -20.70
N ALA A 179 4.67 16.32 -20.62
CA ALA A 179 5.87 16.24 -19.82
C ALA A 179 5.55 16.00 -18.35
N LEU A 180 6.34 15.12 -17.66
CA LEU A 180 6.12 14.78 -16.27
C LEU A 180 6.07 16.03 -15.35
N GLY A 181 6.89 17.03 -15.64
CA GLY A 181 6.88 18.29 -14.89
C GLY A 181 5.59 19.09 -14.99
N THR A 182 4.86 18.98 -16.10
CA THR A 182 3.57 19.68 -16.26
C THR A 182 2.43 19.02 -15.51
N THR A 183 2.56 17.73 -15.17
CA THR A 183 1.57 16.98 -14.40
C THR A 183 1.88 17.07 -12.89
N ILE A 184 2.97 16.47 -12.42
CA ILE A 184 3.33 16.46 -11.00
C ILE A 184 3.83 17.81 -10.49
N GLY A 185 4.41 18.64 -11.35
CA GLY A 185 4.83 20.03 -11.05
C GLY A 185 3.71 21.06 -11.16
N SER A 186 2.49 20.65 -11.53
CA SER A 186 1.34 21.56 -11.59
C SER A 186 0.98 22.10 -10.20
N LEU A 187 0.46 23.33 -10.16
CA LEU A 187 0.04 23.94 -8.90
C LEU A 187 -0.99 23.07 -8.14
N PRO A 188 -2.01 22.47 -8.76
CA PRO A 188 -2.93 21.55 -8.08
C PRO A 188 -2.23 20.34 -7.47
N ALA A 189 -1.29 19.70 -8.19
CA ALA A 189 -0.57 18.53 -7.69
C ALA A 189 0.31 18.90 -6.48
N LEU A 190 1.03 20.02 -6.55
CA LEU A 190 1.83 20.52 -5.43
C LEU A 190 0.96 20.89 -4.22
N MET A 191 -0.18 21.55 -4.45
CA MET A 191 -1.12 21.87 -3.38
C MET A 191 -1.62 20.62 -2.68
N VAL A 192 -2.06 19.61 -3.41
CA VAL A 192 -2.52 18.34 -2.80
C VAL A 192 -1.38 17.64 -2.07
N THR A 193 -0.19 17.59 -2.64
CA THR A 193 1.00 16.97 -2.02
C THR A 193 1.36 17.61 -0.68
N LEU A 194 1.15 18.92 -0.52
CA LEU A 194 1.44 19.64 0.73
C LEU A 194 0.25 19.66 1.69
N VAL A 195 -0.94 19.95 1.17
CA VAL A 195 -2.15 20.11 2.02
C VAL A 195 -2.64 18.78 2.57
N PHE A 196 -2.54 17.69 1.80
CA PHE A 196 -3.02 16.39 2.24
C PHE A 196 -2.31 15.86 3.49
N PRO A 197 -0.96 15.77 3.56
CA PRO A 197 -0.27 15.35 4.78
C PRO A 197 -0.55 16.29 5.96
N LEU A 198 -0.62 17.59 5.72
CA LEU A 198 -0.92 18.57 6.77
C LEU A 198 -2.33 18.36 7.33
N SER A 199 -3.33 18.21 6.46
CA SER A 199 -4.72 17.93 6.87
C SER A 199 -4.82 16.61 7.63
N LEU A 200 -4.06 15.60 7.21
CA LEU A 200 -4.02 14.29 7.86
C LEU A 200 -3.41 14.39 9.27
N ILE A 201 -2.34 15.17 9.46
CA ILE A 201 -1.74 15.44 10.78
C ILE A 201 -2.76 16.13 11.70
N LEU A 202 -3.43 17.19 11.21
CA LEU A 202 -4.43 17.92 11.97
C LEU A 202 -5.62 17.03 12.33
N LEU A 203 -6.13 16.27 11.37
CA LEU A 203 -7.23 15.34 11.55
C LEU A 203 -6.88 14.22 12.54
N ALA A 204 -5.71 13.63 12.39
CA ALA A 204 -5.22 12.58 13.28
C ALA A 204 -5.06 13.09 14.71
N ARG A 205 -4.56 14.33 14.88
CA ARG A 205 -4.45 14.98 16.19
C ARG A 205 -5.83 15.16 16.85
N TYR A 206 -6.84 15.52 16.06
CA TYR A 206 -8.19 15.76 16.54
C TYR A 206 -8.97 14.46 16.81
N LEU A 207 -8.81 13.44 15.94
CA LEU A 207 -9.57 12.18 16.00
C LEU A 207 -8.93 11.09 16.84
N MET A 208 -7.72 11.30 17.39
CA MET A 208 -7.03 10.29 18.20
C MET A 208 -7.98 9.67 19.23
N PRO A 209 -8.12 8.32 19.25
CA PRO A 209 -8.98 7.65 20.22
C PRO A 209 -8.55 7.93 21.65
N GLN A 210 -9.53 8.08 22.56
CA GLN A 210 -9.24 8.26 24.00
C GLN A 210 -8.86 6.93 24.66
N GLN A 211 -9.44 5.82 24.19
CA GLN A 211 -9.02 4.47 24.59
C GLN A 211 -7.87 4.06 23.68
N VAL A 212 -6.68 4.09 24.25
CA VAL A 212 -5.44 3.86 23.53
C VAL A 212 -5.06 2.39 23.60
N GLN A 213 -4.86 1.77 22.46
CA GLN A 213 -4.27 0.44 22.35
C GLN A 213 -2.80 0.61 21.95
N PRO A 214 -1.84 0.39 22.89
CA PRO A 214 -0.42 0.54 22.62
C PRO A 214 0.08 -0.56 21.70
N ILE A 215 1.26 -0.37 21.09
CA ILE A 215 1.85 -1.38 20.20
C ILE A 215 2.15 -2.70 20.92
N SER A 216 2.44 -2.65 22.22
CA SER A 216 2.64 -3.84 23.04
C SER A 216 1.42 -4.78 23.10
N ALA A 217 0.21 -4.27 22.82
CA ALA A 217 -0.99 -5.08 22.66
C ALA A 217 -1.01 -5.90 21.36
N PHE A 218 -0.08 -5.63 20.42
CA PHE A 218 0.01 -6.28 19.12
C PHE A 218 1.39 -6.93 18.90
N PRO A 219 1.67 -8.06 19.55
CA PRO A 219 3.01 -8.68 19.53
C PRO A 219 3.47 -9.06 18.12
N ALA A 220 2.56 -9.46 17.24
CA ALA A 220 2.88 -9.75 15.84
C ALA A 220 3.36 -8.52 15.08
N ALA A 221 2.80 -7.33 15.35
CA ALA A 221 3.26 -6.08 14.74
C ALA A 221 4.61 -5.64 15.36
N ALA A 222 4.76 -5.75 16.67
CA ALA A 222 6.01 -5.43 17.36
C ALA A 222 7.19 -6.33 16.90
N ALA A 223 6.92 -7.58 16.54
CA ALA A 223 7.91 -8.49 15.98
C ALA A 223 8.54 -7.99 14.65
N LEU A 224 7.82 -7.17 13.88
CA LEU A 224 8.35 -6.56 12.63
C LEU A 224 9.51 -5.59 12.89
N ALA A 225 9.59 -5.00 14.07
CA ALA A 225 10.69 -4.13 14.46
C ALA A 225 11.95 -4.89 14.89
N GLN A 226 11.81 -6.16 15.24
CA GLN A 226 12.95 -6.98 15.61
C GLN A 226 13.79 -7.29 14.36
N PRO A 227 15.13 -7.45 14.51
CA PRO A 227 15.93 -8.02 13.42
C PRO A 227 15.26 -9.32 13.00
N ALA A 228 15.04 -9.50 11.71
CA ALA A 228 14.53 -10.78 11.24
C ALA A 228 15.42 -11.88 11.83
N ALA A 229 14.84 -12.71 12.70
CA ALA A 229 15.45 -14.00 12.99
C ALA A 229 15.64 -14.69 11.64
N GLU A 230 16.80 -15.33 11.44
CA GLU A 230 16.99 -16.13 10.23
C GLU A 230 15.72 -16.96 10.00
N PRO A 231 15.20 -17.00 8.79
CA PRO A 231 13.97 -17.75 8.53
C PRO A 231 14.17 -19.16 9.01
N ASP A 232 13.42 -19.58 10.01
CA ASP A 232 13.39 -20.98 10.40
C ASP A 232 12.86 -21.77 9.20
N PRO A 233 13.68 -22.60 8.56
CA PRO A 233 13.24 -23.38 7.40
C PRO A 233 12.08 -24.32 7.73
N ALA A 234 11.77 -24.50 9.01
CA ALA A 234 10.66 -25.31 9.51
C ALA A 234 9.37 -24.52 9.80
N ALA A 235 9.40 -23.18 9.81
CA ALA A 235 8.22 -22.35 9.97
C ALA A 235 7.41 -22.30 8.67
N GLY A 236 6.90 -23.44 8.27
CA GLY A 236 5.88 -23.54 7.23
C GLY A 236 4.67 -22.72 7.65
N THR A 237 4.34 -21.74 6.85
CA THR A 237 3.21 -20.83 6.97
C THR A 237 1.94 -21.57 7.37
N GLY A 238 1.57 -21.48 8.65
CA GLY A 238 0.31 -21.99 9.18
C GLY A 238 -0.88 -21.10 8.83
N ALA A 239 -1.03 -20.74 7.57
CA ALA A 239 -2.26 -20.13 7.08
C ALA A 239 -3.31 -21.24 6.90
N ALA A 240 -4.12 -21.45 7.94
CA ALA A 240 -5.32 -22.28 7.85
C ALA A 240 -6.41 -21.46 7.16
N GLY A 241 -6.58 -21.64 5.86
CA GLY A 241 -7.61 -20.97 5.08
C GLY A 241 -7.44 -21.18 3.58
N PHE A 242 -8.32 -20.62 2.80
CA PHE A 242 -8.30 -20.68 1.33
C PHE A 242 -6.96 -20.15 0.75
N SER A 243 -6.35 -19.12 1.35
CA SER A 243 -5.01 -18.62 0.99
C SER A 243 -3.93 -19.70 1.18
N GLY A 244 -3.93 -20.39 2.33
CA GLY A 244 -2.98 -21.49 2.58
C GLY A 244 -3.20 -22.69 1.66
N TRP A 245 -4.43 -22.91 1.17
CA TRP A 245 -4.69 -23.94 0.18
C TRP A 245 -4.16 -23.53 -1.20
N THR A 246 -4.36 -22.29 -1.64
CA THR A 246 -3.85 -21.79 -2.94
C THR A 246 -2.32 -21.70 -2.96
N GLU A 247 -1.68 -21.38 -1.85
CA GLU A 247 -0.21 -21.38 -1.73
C GLU A 247 0.39 -22.79 -1.73
N ARG A 248 -0.32 -23.79 -1.19
CA ARG A 248 0.10 -25.20 -1.16
C ARG A 248 -0.24 -25.96 -2.42
N THR A 249 -1.20 -25.48 -3.20
CA THR A 249 -1.60 -26.13 -4.44
C THR A 249 -0.67 -25.64 -5.55
N PHE A 250 -0.11 -26.55 -6.30
CA PHE A 250 0.76 -26.31 -7.46
C PHE A 250 0.11 -25.39 -8.54
N LEU A 251 -1.13 -25.02 -8.33
CA LEU A 251 -1.94 -24.22 -9.25
C LEU A 251 -1.36 -22.80 -9.44
N PHE A 252 -0.87 -22.14 -8.41
CA PHE A 252 -0.37 -20.77 -8.50
C PHE A 252 1.00 -20.70 -9.23
N PRO A 253 2.01 -21.52 -8.86
CA PRO A 253 3.25 -21.64 -9.65
C PRO A 253 3.00 -22.17 -11.07
N PHE A 254 2.03 -23.07 -11.26
CA PHE A 254 1.69 -23.62 -12.56
C PHE A 254 1.02 -22.59 -13.48
N LEU A 255 0.07 -21.79 -12.97
CA LEU A 255 -0.52 -20.67 -13.72
C LEU A 255 0.50 -19.56 -14.02
N LEU A 256 1.42 -19.29 -13.11
CA LEU A 256 2.54 -18.37 -13.36
C LEU A 256 3.52 -18.94 -14.38
N GLY A 257 3.78 -20.25 -14.36
CA GLY A 257 4.66 -20.93 -15.32
C GLY A 257 4.07 -21.08 -16.72
N ILE A 258 2.72 -21.07 -16.86
CA ILE A 258 2.06 -21.03 -18.16
C ILE A 258 1.96 -19.60 -18.70
N ALA A 259 1.99 -18.58 -17.80
CA ALA A 259 1.94 -17.17 -18.18
C ALA A 259 3.31 -16.57 -18.55
N LEU A 260 4.40 -17.28 -18.29
CA LEU A 260 5.77 -16.97 -18.70
C LEU A 260 6.14 -17.73 -19.97
#